data_f9e6c96e92d500a48dd4c0d828f2510b
#
_entry.id   f9e6c96e92d500a48dd4c0d828f2510b
#
_cell.length_a   1.000
_cell.length_b   1.000
_cell.length_c   1.000
_cell.angle_alpha   90.00
_cell.angle_beta   90.00
_cell.angle_gamma   90.00
#
_symmetry.space_group_name_H-M   'P 1'
#
loop_
_entity.id
_entity.type
_entity.pdbx_description
1 polymer ?
#
loop_
_entity_poly.entity_id
_entity_poly.type
_entity_poly.pdbx_seq_one_letter_code
_entity_poly.pdbx_strand_id
1 'polypeptide(L)'
;MHGNRDVLARLQQATKSYGKVRALDGLDLSLRAGQVTSLLGANGAGKTTAIGLLLGLLRADSGNVHLFGRDPREIAARRQIGVMLQTAGLPERLRVGELLAQARSYYPNARSIADCVALAGLDGLLDRAYGKLSGGQQRRVQFAIAVCGRPRLLFLDEPTTGLDIDARQKLWQAIRELVAQGSG
;
A
#
# COMPACT_ATOMS: atom_id res chain seq x y z
N MET A 1 -20.41 -22.05 5.92
CA MET A 1 -19.26 -21.94 4.96
C MET A 1 -19.04 -20.50 4.50
N HIS A 2 -18.67 -19.58 5.44
CA HIS A 2 -18.46 -18.13 5.16
C HIS A 2 -16.98 -17.71 5.14
N GLY A 3 -16.05 -18.66 5.24
CA GLY A 3 -14.64 -18.37 5.58
C GLY A 3 -13.70 -17.89 4.47
N ASN A 4 -14.08 -17.91 3.20
CA ASN A 4 -13.07 -17.72 2.14
C ASN A 4 -13.32 -16.51 1.20
N ARG A 5 -14.47 -15.84 1.27
CA ARG A 5 -14.77 -14.72 0.38
C ARG A 5 -14.12 -13.40 0.81
N ASP A 6 -13.74 -13.28 2.07
CA ASP A 6 -13.23 -12.03 2.64
C ASP A 6 -11.68 -11.96 2.71
N VAL A 7 -10.98 -13.02 2.31
CA VAL A 7 -9.51 -13.04 2.30
C VAL A 7 -9.00 -12.36 1.02
N LEU A 8 -8.33 -11.22 1.20
CA LEU A 8 -7.77 -10.42 0.12
C LEU A 8 -6.36 -10.88 -0.26
N ALA A 9 -5.55 -11.26 0.74
CA ALA A 9 -4.20 -11.76 0.52
C ALA A 9 -3.86 -12.86 1.52
N ARG A 10 -3.02 -13.81 1.11
CA ARG A 10 -2.66 -14.96 1.93
C ARG A 10 -1.24 -15.44 1.68
N LEU A 11 -0.52 -15.71 2.76
CA LEU A 11 0.67 -16.55 2.80
C LEU A 11 0.27 -17.87 3.45
N GLN A 12 0.70 -18.99 2.90
CA GLN A 12 0.45 -20.34 3.44
C GLN A 12 1.77 -21.09 3.48
N GLN A 13 2.25 -21.38 4.68
CA GLN A 13 3.54 -22.05 4.93
C GLN A 13 4.67 -21.44 4.11
N ALA A 14 4.65 -20.10 3.98
CA ALA A 14 5.58 -19.37 3.13
C ALA A 14 6.98 -19.34 3.77
N THR A 15 7.96 -19.84 3.03
CA THR A 15 9.37 -19.84 3.44
C THR A 15 10.17 -18.98 2.47
N LYS A 16 11.13 -18.20 3.02
CA LYS A 16 12.07 -17.41 2.24
C LYS A 16 13.41 -17.32 2.93
N SER A 17 14.48 -17.64 2.18
CA SER A 17 15.85 -17.57 2.66
C SER A 17 16.70 -16.65 1.78
N TYR A 18 17.70 -16.01 2.35
CA TYR A 18 18.73 -15.26 1.69
C TYR A 18 20.09 -15.85 2.09
N GLY A 19 20.65 -16.70 1.24
CA GLY A 19 21.82 -17.50 1.57
C GLY A 19 21.55 -18.38 2.79
N LYS A 20 22.30 -18.17 3.88
CA LYS A 20 22.13 -18.93 5.14
C LYS A 20 21.07 -18.35 6.08
N VAL A 21 20.53 -17.17 5.80
CA VAL A 21 19.55 -16.49 6.66
C VAL A 21 18.15 -16.86 6.21
N ARG A 22 17.38 -17.54 7.05
CA ARG A 22 15.97 -17.83 6.84
C ARG A 22 15.15 -16.65 7.33
N ALA A 23 14.65 -15.84 6.40
CA ALA A 23 13.86 -14.64 6.70
C ALA A 23 12.40 -14.96 7.02
N LEU A 24 11.84 -16.00 6.42
CA LEU A 24 10.52 -16.55 6.75
C LEU A 24 10.62 -18.06 6.83
N ASP A 25 9.98 -18.64 7.84
CA ASP A 25 9.98 -20.09 8.11
C ASP A 25 8.54 -20.58 8.30
N GLY A 26 7.90 -21.00 7.21
CA GLY A 26 6.54 -21.53 7.24
C GLY A 26 5.48 -20.50 7.69
N LEU A 27 5.61 -19.24 7.29
CA LEU A 27 4.68 -18.18 7.72
C LEU A 27 3.29 -18.38 7.14
N ASP A 28 2.29 -18.38 8.02
CA ASP A 28 0.87 -18.29 7.69
C ASP A 28 0.36 -16.88 8.04
N LEU A 29 -0.21 -16.18 7.06
CA LEU A 29 -0.79 -14.86 7.23
C LEU A 29 -2.01 -14.72 6.30
N SER A 30 -3.10 -14.16 6.81
CA SER A 30 -4.28 -13.83 5.99
C SER A 30 -4.72 -12.41 6.24
N LEU A 31 -4.84 -11.62 5.18
CA LEU A 31 -5.36 -10.26 5.21
C LEU A 31 -6.81 -10.27 4.70
N ARG A 32 -7.71 -9.61 5.44
CA ARG A 32 -9.16 -9.67 5.17
C ARG A 32 -9.72 -8.30 4.83
N ALA A 33 -10.81 -8.28 4.09
CA ALA A 33 -11.58 -7.08 3.82
C ALA A 33 -12.13 -6.46 5.10
N GLY A 34 -12.18 -5.12 5.14
CA GLY A 34 -12.71 -4.38 6.27
C GLY A 34 -11.88 -4.48 7.56
N GLN A 35 -10.61 -4.88 7.48
CA GLN A 35 -9.74 -5.03 8.65
C GLN A 35 -8.42 -4.28 8.46
N VAL A 36 -7.92 -3.71 9.55
CA VAL A 36 -6.55 -3.20 9.64
C VAL A 36 -5.69 -4.28 10.30
N THR A 37 -4.65 -4.72 9.60
CA THR A 37 -3.67 -5.67 10.13
C THR A 37 -2.34 -4.97 10.34
N SER A 38 -1.83 -4.98 11.57
CA SER A 38 -0.51 -4.44 11.89
C SER A 38 0.53 -5.56 11.94
N LEU A 39 1.59 -5.40 11.14
CA LEU A 39 2.72 -6.33 11.14
C LEU A 39 3.82 -5.80 12.06
N LEU A 40 3.88 -6.34 13.27
CA LEU A 40 4.84 -5.91 14.30
C LEU A 40 5.99 -6.94 14.43
N GLY A 41 7.15 -6.47 14.84
CA GLY A 41 8.32 -7.32 15.08
C GLY A 41 9.63 -6.53 15.02
N ALA A 42 10.70 -7.11 15.55
CA ALA A 42 12.04 -6.53 15.52
C ALA A 42 12.55 -6.30 14.09
N ASN A 43 13.62 -5.52 13.94
CA ASN A 43 14.32 -5.41 12.67
C ASN A 43 14.88 -6.80 12.29
N GLY A 44 14.73 -7.17 11.02
CA GLY A 44 15.11 -8.51 10.55
C GLY A 44 14.07 -9.62 10.78
N ALA A 45 12.92 -9.35 11.43
CA ALA A 45 11.87 -10.34 11.67
C ALA A 45 11.07 -10.78 10.41
N GLY A 46 11.54 -10.47 9.21
CA GLY A 46 10.92 -10.89 7.96
C GLY A 46 9.73 -10.06 7.48
N LYS A 47 9.36 -8.95 8.16
CA LYS A 47 8.22 -8.09 7.78
C LYS A 47 8.29 -7.64 6.33
N THR A 48 9.41 -7.03 5.93
CA THR A 48 9.64 -6.56 4.54
C THR A 48 9.62 -7.72 3.54
N THR A 49 10.11 -8.89 3.94
CA THR A 49 10.07 -10.11 3.10
C THR A 49 8.63 -10.56 2.89
N ALA A 50 7.83 -10.64 3.96
CA ALA A 50 6.41 -11.02 3.87
C ALA A 50 5.62 -10.05 2.97
N ILE A 51 5.80 -8.73 3.16
CA ILE A 51 5.20 -7.71 2.30
C ILE A 51 5.69 -7.87 0.85
N GLY A 52 6.99 -8.05 0.63
CA GLY A 52 7.56 -8.27 -0.70
C GLY A 52 7.00 -9.48 -1.44
N LEU A 53 6.68 -10.57 -0.72
CA LEU A 53 5.98 -11.73 -1.27
C LEU A 53 4.55 -11.37 -1.68
N LEU A 54 3.80 -10.70 -0.80
CA LEU A 54 2.40 -10.28 -1.07
C LEU A 54 2.30 -9.27 -2.21
N LEU A 55 3.29 -8.39 -2.36
CA LEU A 55 3.39 -7.44 -3.47
C LEU A 55 3.87 -8.09 -4.78
N GLY A 56 4.29 -9.36 -4.76
CA GLY A 56 4.85 -10.05 -5.91
C GLY A 56 6.21 -9.49 -6.36
N LEU A 57 6.93 -8.81 -5.48
CA LEU A 57 8.31 -8.34 -5.69
C LEU A 57 9.33 -9.44 -5.42
N LEU A 58 8.95 -10.41 -4.58
CA LEU A 58 9.75 -11.58 -4.21
C LEU A 58 8.98 -12.85 -4.55
N ARG A 59 9.72 -13.97 -4.66
CA ARG A 59 9.17 -15.33 -4.75
C ARG A 59 9.47 -16.08 -3.46
N ALA A 60 8.48 -16.79 -2.94
CA ALA A 60 8.69 -17.75 -1.87
C ALA A 60 9.56 -18.91 -2.37
N ASP A 61 10.39 -19.46 -1.49
CA ASP A 61 11.17 -20.67 -1.79
C ASP A 61 10.29 -21.91 -1.65
N SER A 62 9.31 -21.88 -0.71
CA SER A 62 8.26 -22.89 -0.56
C SER A 62 6.99 -22.26 0.02
N GLY A 63 5.89 -23.02 0.00
CA GLY A 63 4.56 -22.52 0.38
C GLY A 63 3.86 -21.78 -0.75
N ASN A 64 2.70 -21.18 -0.44
CA ASN A 64 1.86 -20.51 -1.42
C ASN A 64 1.63 -19.04 -1.04
N VAL A 65 1.56 -18.19 -2.06
CA VAL A 65 1.24 -16.76 -1.93
C VAL A 65 0.10 -16.42 -2.88
N HIS A 66 -0.97 -15.87 -2.35
CA HIS A 66 -2.13 -15.46 -3.13
C HIS A 66 -2.53 -14.02 -2.82
N LEU A 67 -2.88 -13.29 -3.87
CA LEU A 67 -3.44 -11.94 -3.81
C LEU A 67 -4.76 -11.96 -4.62
N PHE A 68 -5.90 -11.78 -3.94
CA PHE A 68 -7.24 -11.94 -4.51
C PHE A 68 -7.45 -13.30 -5.22
N GLY A 69 -6.87 -14.38 -4.64
CA GLY A 69 -6.92 -15.73 -5.21
C GLY A 69 -6.02 -15.95 -6.43
N ARG A 70 -5.16 -15.01 -6.78
CA ARG A 70 -4.24 -15.04 -7.94
C ARG A 70 -2.78 -14.99 -7.50
N ASP A 71 -1.88 -15.23 -8.44
CA ASP A 71 -0.46 -14.94 -8.24
C ASP A 71 -0.27 -13.41 -8.05
N PRO A 72 0.45 -12.97 -7.00
CA PRO A 72 0.68 -11.53 -6.76
C PRO A 72 1.38 -10.80 -7.91
N ARG A 73 2.03 -11.50 -8.82
CA ARG A 73 2.71 -10.91 -9.99
C ARG A 73 1.76 -10.61 -11.15
N GLU A 74 0.56 -11.14 -11.13
CA GLU A 74 -0.44 -10.84 -12.15
C GLU A 74 -0.87 -9.36 -12.09
N ILE A 75 -0.93 -8.69 -13.25
CA ILE A 75 -1.36 -7.31 -13.36
C ILE A 75 -2.79 -7.13 -12.80
N ALA A 76 -3.66 -8.11 -13.03
CA ALA A 76 -5.04 -8.09 -12.53
C ALA A 76 -5.13 -8.09 -11.00
N ALA A 77 -4.18 -8.73 -10.30
CA ALA A 77 -4.06 -8.66 -8.85
C ALA A 77 -3.45 -7.32 -8.41
N ARG A 78 -2.36 -6.89 -9.05
CA ARG A 78 -1.65 -5.64 -8.70
C ARG A 78 -2.49 -4.38 -8.87
N ARG A 79 -3.41 -4.35 -9.84
CA ARG A 79 -4.33 -3.22 -10.02
C ARG A 79 -5.35 -3.05 -8.90
N GLN A 80 -5.44 -3.99 -7.97
CA GLN A 80 -6.36 -3.95 -6.84
C GLN A 80 -5.68 -3.56 -5.53
N ILE A 81 -4.38 -3.29 -5.54
CA ILE A 81 -3.63 -2.85 -4.36
C ILE A 81 -3.19 -1.40 -4.48
N GLY A 82 -3.08 -0.76 -3.32
CA GLY A 82 -2.36 0.50 -3.14
C GLY A 82 -1.16 0.27 -2.25
N VAL A 83 -0.05 0.92 -2.56
CA VAL A 83 1.21 0.73 -1.83
C VAL A 83 1.83 2.07 -1.51
N MET A 84 2.17 2.26 -0.24
CA MET A 84 2.93 3.40 0.26
C MET A 84 4.11 2.86 1.06
N LEU A 85 5.30 2.87 0.45
CA LEU A 85 6.54 2.40 1.08
C LEU A 85 7.27 3.57 1.76
N GLN A 86 8.15 3.23 2.70
CA GLN A 86 8.97 4.19 3.42
C GLN A 86 9.85 5.03 2.47
N THR A 87 10.43 4.40 1.48
CA THR A 87 11.27 5.03 0.46
C THR A 87 10.58 4.96 -0.91
N ALA A 88 9.67 5.88 -1.17
CA ALA A 88 9.10 6.04 -2.51
C ALA A 88 9.92 7.12 -3.26
N GLY A 89 10.80 6.71 -4.15
CA GLY A 89 11.55 7.61 -5.02
C GLY A 89 10.65 8.17 -6.13
N LEU A 90 9.83 9.18 -5.82
CA LEU A 90 9.06 9.88 -6.84
C LEU A 90 9.90 10.96 -7.52
N PRO A 91 9.69 11.22 -8.84
CA PRO A 91 10.43 12.25 -9.57
C PRO A 91 10.23 13.64 -8.95
N GLU A 92 11.30 14.22 -8.41
CA GLU A 92 11.25 15.48 -7.65
C GLU A 92 10.81 16.70 -8.49
N ARG A 93 11.07 16.66 -9.80
CA ARG A 93 10.76 17.77 -10.72
C ARG A 93 9.31 17.80 -11.19
N LEU A 94 8.60 16.66 -11.10
CA LEU A 94 7.20 16.60 -11.51
C LEU A 94 6.31 17.33 -10.50
N ARG A 95 5.26 17.98 -11.01
CA ARG A 95 4.22 18.57 -10.19
C ARG A 95 3.35 17.47 -9.58
N VAL A 96 2.73 17.77 -8.45
CA VAL A 96 1.82 16.84 -7.77
C VAL A 96 0.69 16.39 -8.71
N GLY A 97 0.11 17.32 -9.47
CA GLY A 97 -0.95 17.02 -10.44
C GLY A 97 -0.49 16.05 -11.55
N GLU A 98 0.76 16.20 -12.03
CA GLU A 98 1.34 15.31 -13.03
C GLU A 98 1.57 13.90 -12.47
N LEU A 99 2.09 13.79 -11.24
CA LEU A 99 2.26 12.51 -10.56
C LEU A 99 0.93 11.78 -10.36
N LEU A 100 -0.11 12.49 -9.94
CA LEU A 100 -1.44 11.91 -9.77
C LEU A 100 -2.04 11.51 -11.12
N ALA A 101 -1.91 12.32 -12.16
CA ALA A 101 -2.39 11.99 -13.50
C ALA A 101 -1.70 10.73 -14.04
N GLN A 102 -0.38 10.64 -13.90
CA GLN A 102 0.40 9.47 -14.28
C GLN A 102 -0.03 8.23 -13.50
N ALA A 103 -0.11 8.31 -12.17
CA ALA A 103 -0.51 7.16 -11.34
C ALA A 103 -1.92 6.67 -11.73
N ARG A 104 -2.85 7.57 -11.94
CA ARG A 104 -4.23 7.25 -12.34
C ARG A 104 -4.31 6.53 -13.68
N SER A 105 -3.42 6.82 -14.62
CA SER A 105 -3.44 6.20 -15.96
C SER A 105 -3.22 4.67 -15.94
N TYR A 106 -2.68 4.13 -14.85
CA TYR A 106 -2.51 2.67 -14.68
C TYR A 106 -3.79 1.93 -14.28
N TYR A 107 -4.85 2.67 -13.89
CA TYR A 107 -6.08 2.09 -13.35
C TYR A 107 -7.31 2.45 -14.18
N PRO A 108 -8.11 1.46 -14.63
CA PRO A 108 -9.27 1.73 -15.47
C PRO A 108 -10.36 2.55 -14.75
N ASN A 109 -10.50 2.40 -13.42
CA ASN A 109 -11.50 3.06 -12.59
C ASN A 109 -10.86 3.93 -11.50
N ALA A 110 -9.86 4.73 -11.87
CA ALA A 110 -9.19 5.61 -10.93
C ALA A 110 -10.13 6.66 -10.33
N ARG A 111 -9.86 7.07 -9.08
CA ARG A 111 -10.49 8.25 -8.45
C ARG A 111 -10.23 9.49 -9.31
N SER A 112 -11.12 10.49 -9.25
CA SER A 112 -10.82 11.81 -9.82
C SER A 112 -9.61 12.45 -9.10
N ILE A 113 -8.95 13.42 -9.74
CA ILE A 113 -7.88 14.19 -9.07
C ILE A 113 -8.47 14.93 -7.87
N ALA A 114 -9.66 15.49 -8.00
CA ALA A 114 -10.35 16.18 -6.91
C ALA A 114 -10.59 15.27 -5.71
N ASP A 115 -11.06 14.02 -5.92
CA ASP A 115 -11.23 13.04 -4.83
C ASP A 115 -9.89 12.69 -4.16
N CYS A 116 -8.82 12.55 -4.94
CA CYS A 116 -7.49 12.27 -4.39
C CYS A 116 -6.98 13.44 -3.55
N VAL A 117 -7.21 14.67 -4.01
CA VAL A 117 -6.87 15.92 -3.29
C VAL A 117 -7.62 15.99 -1.97
N ALA A 118 -8.94 15.81 -2.01
CA ALA A 118 -9.79 15.87 -0.81
C ALA A 118 -9.39 14.79 0.21
N LEU A 119 -9.20 13.54 -0.26
CA LEU A 119 -8.86 12.40 0.62
C LEU A 119 -7.49 12.54 1.29
N ALA A 120 -6.51 13.12 0.61
CA ALA A 120 -5.14 13.26 1.11
C ALA A 120 -4.81 14.67 1.62
N GLY A 121 -5.75 15.63 1.54
CA GLY A 121 -5.55 17.01 1.98
C GLY A 121 -4.49 17.73 1.16
N LEU A 122 -4.55 17.66 -0.16
CA LEU A 122 -3.56 18.25 -1.08
C LEU A 122 -3.99 19.59 -1.67
N ASP A 123 -4.93 20.30 -1.03
CA ASP A 123 -5.42 21.58 -1.49
C ASP A 123 -4.28 22.58 -1.70
N GLY A 124 -4.27 23.23 -2.88
CA GLY A 124 -3.25 24.19 -3.26
C GLY A 124 -1.87 23.62 -3.58
N LEU A 125 -1.71 22.28 -3.65
CA LEU A 125 -0.40 21.64 -3.89
C LEU A 125 -0.23 21.11 -5.31
N LEU A 126 -1.28 21.04 -6.13
CA LEU A 126 -1.23 20.37 -7.44
C LEU A 126 -0.15 20.93 -8.39
N ASP A 127 0.07 22.24 -8.37
CA ASP A 127 1.05 22.92 -9.23
C ASP A 127 2.46 22.95 -8.66
N ARG A 128 2.67 22.47 -7.42
CA ARG A 128 3.97 22.45 -6.79
C ARG A 128 4.78 21.24 -7.23
N ALA A 129 6.07 21.42 -7.50
CA ALA A 129 7.01 20.33 -7.74
C ALA A 129 7.15 19.48 -6.48
N TYR A 130 7.14 18.14 -6.62
CA TYR A 130 7.20 17.19 -5.51
C TYR A 130 8.40 17.41 -4.59
N GLY A 131 9.59 17.64 -5.15
CA GLY A 131 10.81 17.92 -4.39
C GLY A 131 10.82 19.25 -3.62
N LYS A 132 9.82 20.13 -3.85
CA LYS A 132 9.66 21.41 -3.11
C LYS A 132 8.63 21.30 -1.97
N LEU A 133 8.11 20.12 -1.73
CA LEU A 133 7.16 19.83 -0.66
C LEU A 133 7.90 19.49 0.63
N SER A 134 7.29 19.81 1.78
CA SER A 134 7.75 19.29 3.07
C SER A 134 7.59 17.75 3.11
N GLY A 135 8.33 17.07 3.99
CA GLY A 135 8.23 15.62 4.15
C GLY A 135 6.79 15.15 4.41
N GLY A 136 6.04 15.87 5.26
CA GLY A 136 4.63 15.56 5.51
C GLY A 136 3.73 15.78 4.28
N GLN A 137 4.00 16.82 3.46
CA GLN A 137 3.30 17.01 2.20
C GLN A 137 3.63 15.91 1.18
N GLN A 138 4.90 15.49 1.09
CA GLN A 138 5.31 14.36 0.26
C GLN A 138 4.60 13.07 0.67
N ARG A 139 4.49 12.80 2.00
CA ARG A 139 3.75 11.64 2.52
C ARG A 139 2.28 11.66 2.10
N ARG A 140 1.62 12.81 2.16
CA ARG A 140 0.24 12.95 1.69
C ARG A 140 0.09 12.69 0.19
N VAL A 141 1.05 13.13 -0.64
CA VAL A 141 1.08 12.82 -2.07
C VAL A 141 1.25 11.31 -2.31
N GLN A 142 2.16 10.65 -1.59
CA GLN A 142 2.34 9.20 -1.67
C GLN A 142 1.07 8.44 -1.30
N PHE A 143 0.37 8.88 -0.25
CA PHE A 143 -0.93 8.31 0.13
C PHE A 143 -1.97 8.50 -0.96
N ALA A 144 -2.08 9.71 -1.55
CA ALA A 144 -2.99 9.98 -2.66
C ALA A 144 -2.74 9.04 -3.86
N ILE A 145 -1.46 8.80 -4.20
CA ILE A 145 -1.07 7.86 -5.25
C ILE A 145 -1.49 6.43 -4.87
N ALA A 146 -1.26 6.00 -3.63
CA ALA A 146 -1.63 4.67 -3.17
C ALA A 146 -3.14 4.40 -3.25
N VAL A 147 -3.97 5.42 -3.02
CA VAL A 147 -5.44 5.27 -3.02
C VAL A 147 -6.11 5.63 -4.35
N CYS A 148 -5.39 6.20 -5.32
CA CYS A 148 -5.97 6.70 -6.57
C CYS A 148 -6.65 5.60 -7.39
N GLY A 149 -6.15 4.37 -7.34
CA GLY A 149 -6.67 3.18 -8.05
C GLY A 149 -7.90 2.54 -7.41
N ARG A 150 -8.48 3.11 -6.35
CA ARG A 150 -9.57 2.49 -5.54
C ARG A 150 -9.18 1.09 -5.05
N PRO A 151 -8.05 0.96 -4.33
CA PRO A 151 -7.55 -0.35 -3.95
C PRO A 151 -8.49 -1.07 -2.99
N ARG A 152 -8.56 -2.40 -3.14
CA ARG A 152 -9.22 -3.30 -2.20
C ARG A 152 -8.31 -3.66 -1.02
N LEU A 153 -7.00 -3.52 -1.18
CA LEU A 153 -6.00 -3.76 -0.13
C LEU A 153 -4.93 -2.68 -0.19
N LEU A 154 -4.59 -2.10 0.96
CA LEU A 154 -3.56 -1.09 1.13
C LEU A 154 -2.40 -1.63 1.94
N PHE A 155 -1.19 -1.44 1.43
CA PHE A 155 0.05 -1.64 2.17
C PHE A 155 0.64 -0.28 2.52
N LEU A 156 0.69 0.01 3.82
CA LEU A 156 1.16 1.30 4.33
C LEU A 156 2.35 1.08 5.26
N ASP A 157 3.51 1.60 4.87
CA ASP A 157 4.73 1.53 5.67
C ASP A 157 5.00 2.89 6.30
N GLU A 158 4.87 2.96 7.63
CA GLU A 158 5.01 4.18 8.43
C GLU A 158 4.25 5.40 7.87
N PRO A 159 2.95 5.29 7.59
CA PRO A 159 2.22 6.30 6.83
C PRO A 159 2.14 7.66 7.53
N THR A 160 2.37 7.72 8.83
CA THR A 160 2.25 8.94 9.66
C THR A 160 3.57 9.62 9.97
N THR A 161 4.69 9.05 9.53
CA THR A 161 6.02 9.63 9.79
C THR A 161 6.15 11.00 9.14
N GLY A 162 6.59 12.00 9.94
CA GLY A 162 6.75 13.38 9.47
C GLY A 162 5.46 14.18 9.29
N LEU A 163 4.29 13.62 9.66
CA LEU A 163 3.02 14.36 9.69
C LEU A 163 2.86 15.10 11.02
N ASP A 164 2.32 16.32 10.96
CA ASP A 164 1.77 17.01 12.12
C ASP A 164 0.51 16.31 12.65
N ILE A 165 0.01 16.77 13.80
CA ILE A 165 -1.14 16.14 14.49
C ILE A 165 -2.39 16.12 13.59
N ASP A 166 -2.69 17.25 12.94
CA ASP A 166 -3.90 17.39 12.12
C ASP A 166 -3.83 16.53 10.86
N ALA A 167 -2.69 16.53 10.17
CA ALA A 167 -2.48 15.69 9.00
C ALA A 167 -2.54 14.19 9.35
N ARG A 168 -2.03 13.81 10.53
CA ARG A 168 -2.13 12.43 11.04
C ARG A 168 -3.57 12.03 11.30
N GLN A 169 -4.36 12.89 11.94
CA GLN A 169 -5.78 12.62 12.20
C GLN A 169 -6.57 12.46 10.90
N LYS A 170 -6.36 13.36 9.92
CA LYS A 170 -6.98 13.28 8.59
C LYS A 170 -6.62 11.98 7.86
N LEU A 171 -5.34 11.59 7.89
CA LEU A 171 -4.90 10.34 7.29
C LEU A 171 -5.60 9.13 7.92
N TRP A 172 -5.65 9.07 9.27
CA TRP A 172 -6.34 7.98 9.95
C TRP A 172 -7.84 7.96 9.69
N GLN A 173 -8.47 9.12 9.55
CA GLN A 173 -9.87 9.21 9.15
C GLN A 173 -10.06 8.63 7.74
N ALA A 174 -9.25 9.04 6.77
CA ALA A 174 -9.30 8.52 5.41
C ALA A 174 -9.10 6.98 5.37
N ILE A 175 -8.15 6.44 6.14
CA ILE A 175 -7.93 4.99 6.24
C ILE A 175 -9.18 4.30 6.82
N ARG A 176 -9.77 4.83 7.90
CA ARG A 176 -11.00 4.25 8.49
C ARG A 176 -12.17 4.25 7.51
N GLU A 177 -12.33 5.32 6.73
CA GLU A 177 -13.37 5.40 5.69
C GLU A 177 -13.17 4.35 4.59
N LEU A 178 -11.91 4.15 4.13
CA LEU A 178 -11.58 3.10 3.17
C LEU A 178 -11.86 1.70 3.70
N VAL A 179 -11.50 1.43 4.96
CA VAL A 179 -11.77 0.15 5.64
C VAL A 179 -13.28 -0.08 5.78
N ALA A 180 -14.04 0.94 6.17
CA ALA A 180 -15.51 0.85 6.25
C ALA A 180 -16.17 0.59 4.88
N GLN A 181 -15.53 0.99 3.78
CA GLN A 181 -15.95 0.70 2.41
C GLN A 181 -15.50 -0.69 1.91
N GLY A 182 -14.85 -1.49 2.75
CA GLY A 182 -14.42 -2.85 2.47
C GLY A 182 -12.98 -3.02 2.00
N SER A 183 -12.15 -1.97 2.04
CA SER A 183 -10.69 -2.13 1.86
C SER A 183 -10.07 -2.83 3.08
N GLY A 184 -8.95 -3.53 2.88
CA GLY A 184 -8.16 -4.14 3.95
C GLY A 184 -6.76 -3.57 4.02
#